data_8bde81d6b48ece360662b3ef66471781
#
_entry.id   8bde81d6b48ece360662b3ef66471781
#
_cell.length_a   1.000
_cell.length_b   1.000
_cell.length_c   1.000
_cell.angle_alpha   90.00
_cell.angle_beta   90.00
_cell.angle_gamma   90.00
#
_symmetry.space_group_name_H-M   'P 1'
#
loop_
_entity.id
_entity.type
_entity.pdbx_description
1 polymer ?
#
loop_
_entity_poly.entity_id
_entity_poly.type
_entity_poly.pdbx_seq_one_letter_code
_entity_poly.pdbx_strand_id
1 'polypeptide(L)'
;ILVDTETLTNDPTTFSIEVMPRTAKKIDDFRRILPKKTTVYVAHLEDTPIEEMFFTCKRLISEGMAPMPHIPARIIRNTGELEDWVKEYSSLGVNQSLLLAGNGKNPKGELFNSIQMLETGIFEKHAFKKIQIAGHPEGNKDIDKDGTLEKTVNALKAKQKFALKTKLKIGITTQFCFDLRPVIEWLKVLEREQIDLPISLGLAGPTRLQTLIKYAIMCGVGPSISVLKKRAKD
;
A
#
# COMPACT_ATOMS: atom_id res chain seq x y z
N ILE A 1 -19.51 -11.73 7.61
CA ILE A 1 -18.53 -12.85 7.65
C ILE A 1 -17.89 -12.77 9.01
N LEU A 2 -18.21 -13.74 9.89
CA LEU A 2 -17.52 -13.92 11.16
C LEU A 2 -16.15 -14.51 10.82
N VAL A 3 -15.12 -13.72 11.01
CA VAL A 3 -13.72 -14.20 10.91
C VAL A 3 -13.40 -14.83 12.26
N ASP A 4 -13.14 -16.12 12.27
CA ASP A 4 -12.70 -16.84 13.44
C ASP A 4 -11.33 -16.33 13.86
N THR A 5 -11.25 -15.67 15.01
CA THR A 5 -10.05 -15.03 15.51
C THR A 5 -8.95 -16.01 15.93
N GLU A 6 -9.26 -17.28 16.15
CA GLU A 6 -8.25 -18.29 16.49
C GLU A 6 -7.46 -18.77 15.27
N THR A 7 -8.03 -18.69 14.06
CA THR A 7 -7.33 -19.03 12.80
C THR A 7 -6.39 -17.93 12.29
N LEU A 8 -6.51 -16.71 12.77
CA LEU A 8 -5.71 -15.56 12.30
C LEU A 8 -4.24 -15.58 12.75
N THR A 9 -3.88 -16.35 13.76
CA THR A 9 -2.60 -16.18 14.44
C THR A 9 -1.43 -16.97 13.86
N ASN A 10 -1.66 -17.98 13.03
CA ASN A 10 -0.60 -18.88 12.54
C ASN A 10 -0.42 -18.93 11.02
N ASP A 11 -1.34 -18.36 10.21
CA ASP A 11 -1.18 -18.28 8.77
C ASP A 11 -0.63 -16.92 8.34
N PRO A 12 0.63 -16.84 7.84
CA PRO A 12 1.25 -15.59 7.41
C PRO A 12 0.56 -14.97 6.18
N THR A 13 -0.41 -15.64 5.57
CA THR A 13 -1.18 -15.12 4.44
C THR A 13 -2.39 -14.30 4.87
N THR A 14 -2.82 -14.39 6.13
CA THR A 14 -4.06 -13.76 6.63
C THR A 14 -3.86 -12.32 7.08
N PHE A 15 -2.65 -11.91 7.42
CA PHE A 15 -2.34 -10.54 7.83
C PHE A 15 -1.00 -10.07 7.26
N SER A 16 -0.81 -8.78 7.30
CA SER A 16 0.44 -8.10 6.96
C SER A 16 0.65 -6.93 7.90
N ILE A 17 1.87 -6.47 8.00
CA ILE A 17 2.20 -5.25 8.74
C ILE A 17 2.86 -4.23 7.84
N GLU A 18 2.86 -2.96 8.26
CA GLU A 18 3.58 -1.89 7.59
C GLU A 18 4.62 -1.29 8.52
N VAL A 19 5.79 -1.03 7.98
CA VAL A 19 6.91 -0.34 8.64
C VAL A 19 7.46 0.76 7.73
N MET A 20 8.13 1.73 8.32
CA MET A 20 9.05 2.62 7.61
C MET A 20 10.49 2.16 7.89
N PRO A 21 11.49 2.46 7.05
CA PRO A 21 12.89 2.12 7.33
C PRO A 21 13.34 2.51 8.74
N ARG A 22 13.02 3.73 9.17
CA ARG A 22 13.37 4.22 10.52
C ARG A 22 12.70 3.46 11.66
N THR A 23 11.49 2.93 11.46
CA THR A 23 10.78 2.14 12.48
C THR A 23 11.23 0.69 12.46
N ALA A 24 11.54 0.14 11.29
CA ALA A 24 12.15 -1.18 11.15
C ALA A 24 13.49 -1.28 11.89
N LYS A 25 14.31 -0.22 11.88
CA LYS A 25 15.59 -0.15 12.63
C LYS A 25 15.43 -0.33 14.15
N LYS A 26 14.22 -0.10 14.70
CA LYS A 26 13.94 -0.25 16.15
C LYS A 26 13.53 -1.66 16.54
N ILE A 27 13.31 -2.53 15.59
CA ILE A 27 12.96 -3.93 15.82
C ILE A 27 14.25 -4.72 15.71
N ASP A 28 14.63 -5.41 16.79
CA ASP A 28 15.88 -6.18 16.83
C ASP A 28 15.86 -7.33 15.83
N ASP A 29 14.76 -8.11 15.78
CA ASP A 29 14.61 -9.27 14.92
C ASP A 29 13.13 -9.55 14.65
N PHE A 30 12.70 -9.45 13.40
CA PHE A 30 11.32 -9.73 12.98
C PHE A 30 10.91 -11.19 13.20
N ARG A 31 11.84 -12.14 13.20
CA ARG A 31 11.59 -13.57 13.46
C ARG A 31 11.03 -13.84 14.86
N ARG A 32 11.26 -12.92 15.80
CA ARG A 32 10.77 -13.03 17.18
C ARG A 32 9.31 -12.62 17.35
N ILE A 33 8.78 -11.86 16.39
CA ILE A 33 7.48 -11.21 16.53
C ILE A 33 6.52 -11.56 15.38
N LEU A 34 7.02 -12.11 14.28
CA LEU A 34 6.21 -12.43 13.09
C LEU A 34 6.48 -13.88 12.63
N PRO A 35 5.45 -14.56 12.15
CA PRO A 35 5.61 -15.82 11.43
C PRO A 35 6.49 -15.65 10.18
N LYS A 36 7.21 -16.70 9.79
CA LYS A 36 7.95 -16.72 8.53
C LYS A 36 7.02 -16.42 7.34
N LYS A 37 7.55 -15.71 6.35
CA LYS A 37 6.83 -15.29 5.12
C LYS A 37 5.72 -14.26 5.35
N THR A 38 5.57 -13.70 6.56
CA THR A 38 4.65 -12.58 6.76
C THR A 38 5.00 -11.46 5.78
N THR A 39 3.97 -10.95 5.09
CA THR A 39 4.14 -9.78 4.21
C THR A 39 4.37 -8.53 5.05
N VAL A 40 5.48 -7.85 4.79
CA VAL A 40 5.85 -6.59 5.47
C VAL A 40 5.90 -5.48 4.43
N TYR A 41 4.90 -4.60 4.45
CA TYR A 41 4.92 -3.38 3.64
C TYR A 41 6.01 -2.45 4.17
N VAL A 42 6.78 -1.88 3.25
CA VAL A 42 7.83 -0.89 3.58
C VAL A 42 7.44 0.43 2.96
N ALA A 43 6.94 1.33 3.80
CA ALA A 43 6.46 2.64 3.35
C ALA A 43 7.61 3.53 2.90
N HIS A 44 7.54 4.02 1.66
CA HIS A 44 8.49 4.96 1.06
C HIS A 44 7.93 6.37 1.14
N LEU A 45 8.45 7.16 2.08
CA LEU A 45 8.13 8.59 2.19
C LEU A 45 9.04 9.41 1.26
N GLU A 46 8.59 10.60 0.87
CA GLU A 46 9.28 11.46 -0.10
C GLU A 46 10.75 11.75 0.27
N ASP A 47 11.05 11.90 1.56
CA ASP A 47 12.38 12.20 2.07
C ASP A 47 13.21 10.93 2.41
N THR A 48 12.68 9.74 2.14
CA THR A 48 13.40 8.50 2.44
C THR A 48 14.33 8.15 1.28
N PRO A 49 15.66 8.07 1.49
CA PRO A 49 16.59 7.60 0.46
C PRO A 49 16.24 6.18 -0.01
N ILE A 50 16.38 5.93 -1.30
CA ILE A 50 16.07 4.61 -1.88
C ILE A 50 16.95 3.50 -1.31
N GLU A 51 18.17 3.82 -0.94
CA GLU A 51 19.13 2.91 -0.33
C GLU A 51 18.63 2.37 1.02
N GLU A 52 17.91 3.19 1.80
CA GLU A 52 17.29 2.75 3.05
C GLU A 52 16.14 1.77 2.80
N MET A 53 15.41 1.94 1.70
CA MET A 53 14.38 1.01 1.26
C MET A 53 14.99 -0.34 0.89
N PHE A 54 16.05 -0.35 0.07
CA PHE A 54 16.77 -1.56 -0.31
C PHE A 54 17.37 -2.28 0.90
N PHE A 55 18.04 -1.55 1.79
CA PHE A 55 18.60 -2.10 3.01
C PHE A 55 17.51 -2.76 3.88
N THR A 56 16.37 -2.10 4.05
CA THR A 56 15.26 -2.63 4.84
C THR A 56 14.68 -3.90 4.21
N CYS A 57 14.47 -3.92 2.89
CA CYS A 57 13.97 -5.09 2.20
C CYS A 57 14.96 -6.27 2.28
N LYS A 58 16.27 -6.01 2.07
CA LYS A 58 17.31 -7.02 2.22
C LYS A 58 17.32 -7.65 3.61
N ARG A 59 17.21 -6.81 4.64
CA ARG A 59 17.11 -7.29 6.03
C ARG A 59 15.86 -8.15 6.24
N LEU A 60 14.69 -7.70 5.80
CA LEU A 60 13.44 -8.46 5.93
C LEU A 60 13.53 -9.83 5.24
N ILE A 61 14.13 -9.91 4.05
CA ILE A 61 14.38 -11.18 3.34
C ILE A 61 15.28 -12.09 4.20
N SER A 62 16.40 -11.56 4.72
CA SER A 62 17.33 -12.33 5.56
C SER A 62 16.71 -12.84 6.84
N GLU A 63 15.71 -12.14 7.36
CA GLU A 63 14.91 -12.52 8.53
C GLU A 63 13.69 -13.40 8.18
N GLY A 64 13.56 -13.83 6.89
CA GLY A 64 12.53 -14.76 6.44
C GLY A 64 11.15 -14.14 6.21
N MET A 65 11.07 -12.81 6.14
CA MET A 65 9.84 -12.08 5.81
C MET A 65 9.67 -11.91 4.29
N ALA A 66 8.49 -11.51 3.86
CA ALA A 66 8.16 -11.20 2.47
C ALA A 66 7.95 -9.68 2.30
N PRO A 67 8.99 -8.89 2.02
CA PRO A 67 8.84 -7.45 1.89
C PRO A 67 8.01 -7.05 0.68
N MET A 68 7.20 -5.99 0.87
CA MET A 68 6.37 -5.35 -0.15
C MET A 68 6.66 -3.84 -0.13
N PRO A 69 7.73 -3.38 -0.80
CA PRO A 69 8.07 -1.96 -0.82
C PRO A 69 6.99 -1.14 -1.51
N HIS A 70 6.75 0.06 -0.98
CA HIS A 70 5.99 1.08 -1.70
C HIS A 70 6.87 1.67 -2.80
N ILE A 71 6.30 1.84 -3.99
CA ILE A 71 6.93 2.54 -5.11
C ILE A 71 6.01 3.68 -5.52
N PRO A 72 6.30 4.91 -5.05
CA PRO A 72 5.51 6.10 -5.39
C PRO A 72 5.95 6.66 -6.75
N ALA A 73 5.01 6.76 -7.70
CA ALA A 73 5.30 7.23 -9.06
C ALA A 73 5.94 8.62 -9.10
N ARG A 74 5.39 9.56 -8.32
CA ARG A 74 5.76 10.99 -8.41
C ARG A 74 7.15 11.34 -7.89
N ILE A 75 7.84 10.42 -7.19
CA ILE A 75 9.22 10.64 -6.77
C ILE A 75 10.26 10.06 -7.74
N ILE A 76 9.81 9.38 -8.80
CA ILE A 76 10.64 8.76 -9.81
C ILE A 76 10.82 9.73 -10.98
N ARG A 77 12.07 9.93 -11.43
CA ARG A 77 12.42 10.90 -12.48
C ARG A 77 12.03 10.44 -13.88
N ASN A 78 12.19 9.14 -14.15
CA ASN A 78 11.91 8.55 -15.45
C ASN A 78 11.76 7.03 -15.37
N THR A 79 11.39 6.40 -16.47
CA THR A 79 11.24 4.94 -16.57
C THR A 79 12.54 4.16 -16.35
N GLY A 80 13.69 4.74 -16.70
CA GLY A 80 15.00 4.14 -16.40
C GLY A 80 15.27 4.01 -14.90
N GLU A 81 15.01 5.06 -14.13
CA GLU A 81 15.12 5.02 -12.68
C GLU A 81 14.13 4.01 -12.06
N LEU A 82 12.90 3.93 -12.58
CA LEU A 82 11.95 2.89 -12.17
C LEU A 82 12.53 1.50 -12.41
N GLU A 83 13.12 1.28 -13.58
CA GLU A 83 13.72 -0.01 -13.93
C GLU A 83 14.90 -0.35 -13.02
N ASP A 84 15.77 0.61 -12.72
CA ASP A 84 16.89 0.43 -11.80
C ASP A 84 16.41 -0.01 -10.41
N TRP A 85 15.35 0.66 -9.88
CA TRP A 85 14.78 0.28 -8.59
C TRP A 85 14.17 -1.12 -8.60
N VAL A 86 13.37 -1.44 -9.62
CA VAL A 86 12.71 -2.74 -9.75
C VAL A 86 13.72 -3.86 -9.92
N LYS A 87 14.79 -3.64 -10.71
CA LYS A 87 15.89 -4.56 -10.88
C LYS A 87 16.63 -4.82 -9.58
N GLU A 88 16.93 -3.76 -8.81
CA GLU A 88 17.58 -3.91 -7.51
C GLU A 88 16.69 -4.68 -6.54
N TYR A 89 15.41 -4.33 -6.40
CA TYR A 89 14.48 -5.11 -5.58
C TYR A 89 14.43 -6.59 -5.98
N SER A 90 14.37 -6.87 -7.29
CA SER A 90 14.38 -8.25 -7.79
C SER A 90 15.67 -8.99 -7.43
N SER A 91 16.84 -8.34 -7.54
CA SER A 91 18.13 -8.91 -7.15
C SER A 91 18.21 -9.30 -5.67
N LEU A 92 17.51 -8.57 -4.82
CA LEU A 92 17.38 -8.85 -3.39
C LEU A 92 16.38 -9.99 -3.09
N GLY A 93 15.65 -10.49 -4.09
CA GLY A 93 14.61 -11.52 -3.93
C GLY A 93 13.21 -10.96 -3.67
N VAL A 94 13.01 -9.64 -3.78
CA VAL A 94 11.68 -9.01 -3.71
C VAL A 94 10.95 -9.24 -5.03
N ASN A 95 9.72 -9.76 -4.96
CA ASN A 95 8.91 -10.06 -6.13
C ASN A 95 7.48 -9.54 -6.02
N GLN A 96 7.24 -8.61 -5.11
CA GLN A 96 5.96 -7.96 -4.87
C GLN A 96 6.16 -6.50 -4.47
N SER A 97 5.17 -5.64 -4.75
CA SER A 97 5.23 -4.21 -4.41
C SER A 97 3.83 -3.62 -4.27
N LEU A 98 3.72 -2.50 -3.54
CA LEU A 98 2.56 -1.61 -3.56
C LEU A 98 2.90 -0.39 -4.41
N LEU A 99 2.15 -0.22 -5.50
CA LEU A 99 2.28 0.94 -6.39
C LEU A 99 1.27 2.01 -6.04
N LEU A 100 1.74 3.23 -5.87
CA LEU A 100 0.92 4.39 -5.55
C LEU A 100 1.39 5.64 -6.31
N ALA A 101 0.54 6.66 -6.36
CA ALA A 101 0.94 7.93 -6.98
C ALA A 101 2.00 8.65 -6.13
N GLY A 102 1.88 8.60 -4.81
CA GLY A 102 2.66 9.40 -3.87
C GLY A 102 2.02 10.77 -3.60
N ASN A 103 2.45 11.42 -2.50
CA ASN A 103 1.88 12.67 -2.01
C ASN A 103 2.50 13.92 -2.64
N GLY A 104 3.54 13.80 -3.43
CA GLY A 104 4.26 14.92 -4.04
C GLY A 104 3.35 15.81 -4.89
N LYS A 105 3.22 17.10 -4.53
CA LYS A 105 2.50 18.08 -5.34
C LYS A 105 3.18 18.34 -6.69
N ASN A 106 4.50 18.23 -6.70
CA ASN A 106 5.35 18.41 -7.87
C ASN A 106 6.03 17.08 -8.20
N PRO A 107 5.56 16.32 -9.18
CA PRO A 107 6.23 15.10 -9.63
C PRO A 107 7.66 15.39 -10.07
N LYS A 108 8.60 14.51 -9.72
CA LYS A 108 10.01 14.65 -10.10
C LYS A 108 10.27 14.29 -11.58
N GLY A 109 9.29 13.65 -12.23
CA GLY A 109 9.40 13.21 -13.60
C GLY A 109 8.04 13.06 -14.29
N GLU A 110 7.98 12.13 -15.24
CA GLU A 110 6.84 11.90 -16.12
C GLU A 110 5.81 10.87 -15.60
N LEU A 111 6.12 10.19 -14.48
CA LEU A 111 5.25 9.20 -13.87
C LEU A 111 4.38 9.86 -12.78
N PHE A 112 3.07 9.88 -13.01
CA PHE A 112 2.11 10.55 -12.12
C PHE A 112 1.25 9.60 -11.30
N ASN A 113 1.14 8.33 -11.74
CA ASN A 113 0.25 7.35 -11.13
C ASN A 113 0.71 5.92 -11.38
N SER A 114 0.10 4.98 -10.65
CA SER A 114 0.49 3.57 -10.67
C SER A 114 0.15 2.84 -11.99
N ILE A 115 -0.85 3.29 -12.76
CA ILE A 115 -1.14 2.61 -14.03
C ILE A 115 -0.03 2.87 -15.06
N GLN A 116 0.53 4.08 -15.11
CA GLN A 116 1.67 4.36 -15.98
C GLN A 116 2.87 3.47 -15.64
N MET A 117 3.15 3.24 -14.35
CA MET A 117 4.21 2.32 -13.95
C MET A 117 3.93 0.87 -14.39
N LEU A 118 2.68 0.40 -14.25
CA LEU A 118 2.27 -0.94 -14.69
C LEU A 118 2.43 -1.11 -16.20
N GLU A 119 2.03 -0.12 -16.98
CA GLU A 119 2.07 -0.15 -18.45
C GLU A 119 3.49 -0.16 -19.04
N THR A 120 4.53 0.14 -18.23
CA THR A 120 5.92 0.01 -18.66
C THR A 120 6.36 -1.44 -18.91
N GLY A 121 5.68 -2.44 -18.32
CA GLY A 121 6.07 -3.85 -18.38
C GLY A 121 7.31 -4.21 -17.54
N ILE A 122 7.92 -3.24 -16.85
CA ILE A 122 9.17 -3.40 -16.10
C ILE A 122 9.02 -4.46 -14.98
N PHE A 123 7.88 -4.50 -14.29
CA PHE A 123 7.66 -5.45 -13.19
C PHE A 123 7.65 -6.91 -13.68
N GLU A 124 7.03 -7.19 -14.82
CA GLU A 124 7.02 -8.51 -15.45
C GLU A 124 8.41 -8.90 -15.96
N LYS A 125 9.12 -7.95 -16.59
CA LYS A 125 10.50 -8.12 -17.08
C LYS A 125 11.44 -8.56 -15.96
N HIS A 126 11.26 -8.03 -14.75
CA HIS A 126 12.09 -8.35 -13.58
C HIS A 126 11.43 -9.36 -12.62
N ALA A 127 10.56 -10.24 -13.15
CA ALA A 127 10.00 -11.39 -12.45
C ALA A 127 9.19 -11.07 -11.17
N PHE A 128 8.61 -9.88 -11.06
CA PHE A 128 7.60 -9.61 -10.04
C PHE A 128 6.39 -10.51 -10.26
N LYS A 129 5.72 -10.87 -9.16
CA LYS A 129 4.59 -11.81 -9.17
C LYS A 129 3.30 -11.17 -8.69
N LYS A 130 3.40 -10.22 -7.76
CA LYS A 130 2.26 -9.60 -7.12
C LYS A 130 2.44 -8.09 -7.01
N ILE A 131 1.42 -7.37 -7.42
CA ILE A 131 1.34 -5.92 -7.27
C ILE A 131 0.08 -5.56 -6.52
N GLN A 132 0.23 -4.77 -5.48
CA GLN A 132 -0.88 -4.09 -4.84
C GLN A 132 -1.01 -2.67 -5.38
N ILE A 133 -2.22 -2.17 -5.42
CA ILE A 133 -2.54 -0.79 -5.79
C ILE A 133 -3.33 -0.13 -4.67
N ALA A 134 -3.21 1.19 -4.53
CA ALA A 134 -3.90 1.91 -3.47
C ALA A 134 -5.43 1.94 -3.68
N GLY A 135 -6.18 1.63 -2.62
CA GLY A 135 -7.61 1.81 -2.49
C GLY A 135 -7.96 2.92 -1.49
N HIS A 136 -9.01 3.68 -1.77
CA HIS A 136 -9.41 4.85 -0.99
C HIS A 136 -10.88 4.77 -0.55
N PRO A 137 -11.23 3.98 0.48
CA PRO A 137 -12.61 3.84 0.93
C PRO A 137 -13.25 5.14 1.42
N GLU A 138 -12.46 6.05 1.98
CA GLU A 138 -12.90 7.37 2.45
C GLU A 138 -12.77 8.46 1.37
N GLY A 139 -12.48 8.06 0.12
CA GLY A 139 -12.14 8.98 -0.95
C GLY A 139 -10.70 9.48 -0.86
N ASN A 140 -10.30 10.26 -1.84
CA ASN A 140 -9.01 10.95 -1.88
C ASN A 140 -9.19 12.34 -2.48
N LYS A 141 -9.04 13.37 -1.64
CA LYS A 141 -9.27 14.78 -2.04
C LYS A 141 -8.29 15.30 -3.11
N ASP A 142 -7.12 14.67 -3.26
CA ASP A 142 -6.17 15.03 -4.32
C ASP A 142 -6.62 14.49 -5.68
N ILE A 143 -7.42 13.43 -5.69
CA ILE A 143 -7.96 12.78 -6.89
C ILE A 143 -9.37 13.29 -7.18
N ASP A 144 -10.29 13.12 -6.24
CA ASP A 144 -11.71 13.52 -6.32
C ASP A 144 -11.93 14.77 -5.45
N LYS A 145 -11.60 15.95 -5.99
CA LYS A 145 -11.68 17.24 -5.28
C LYS A 145 -13.13 17.63 -4.92
N ASP A 146 -14.07 17.10 -5.67
CA ASP A 146 -15.53 17.31 -5.49
C ASP A 146 -16.14 16.39 -4.42
N GLY A 147 -15.34 15.48 -3.84
CA GLY A 147 -15.78 14.51 -2.85
C GLY A 147 -16.53 13.31 -3.42
N THR A 148 -16.58 13.15 -4.75
CA THR A 148 -17.06 11.94 -5.41
C THR A 148 -16.01 10.81 -5.29
N LEU A 149 -16.33 9.61 -5.78
CA LEU A 149 -15.38 8.51 -5.94
C LEU A 149 -15.10 8.21 -7.42
N GLU A 150 -15.55 9.06 -8.32
CA GLU A 150 -15.58 8.77 -9.75
C GLU A 150 -14.19 8.50 -10.32
N LYS A 151 -13.23 9.39 -10.07
CA LYS A 151 -11.86 9.26 -10.61
C LYS A 151 -11.10 8.11 -9.95
N THR A 152 -11.27 7.92 -8.64
CA THR A 152 -10.65 6.79 -7.92
C THR A 152 -11.20 5.46 -8.41
N VAL A 153 -12.50 5.35 -8.65
CA VAL A 153 -13.15 4.15 -9.22
C VAL A 153 -12.69 3.91 -10.66
N ASN A 154 -12.68 4.96 -11.50
CA ASN A 154 -12.21 4.84 -12.89
C ASN A 154 -10.73 4.40 -12.94
N ALA A 155 -9.89 4.87 -12.01
CA ALA A 155 -8.52 4.40 -11.89
C ALA A 155 -8.44 2.91 -11.51
N LEU A 156 -9.34 2.39 -10.67
CA LEU A 156 -9.41 0.97 -10.35
C LEU A 156 -9.89 0.14 -11.54
N LYS A 157 -10.88 0.61 -12.29
CA LYS A 157 -11.34 -0.04 -13.54
C LYS A 157 -10.21 -0.18 -14.57
N ALA A 158 -9.40 0.87 -14.75
CA ALA A 158 -8.24 0.81 -15.66
C ALA A 158 -7.24 -0.28 -15.22
N LYS A 159 -6.96 -0.37 -13.91
CA LYS A 159 -6.06 -1.38 -13.35
C LYS A 159 -6.64 -2.79 -13.41
N GLN A 160 -7.95 -2.96 -13.23
CA GLN A 160 -8.60 -4.24 -13.46
C GLN A 160 -8.50 -4.68 -14.93
N LYS A 161 -8.72 -3.77 -15.88
CA LYS A 161 -8.50 -4.08 -17.30
C LYS A 161 -7.05 -4.49 -17.60
N PHE A 162 -6.08 -3.86 -16.93
CA PHE A 162 -4.68 -4.26 -17.01
C PHE A 162 -4.46 -5.66 -16.41
N ALA A 163 -5.05 -5.94 -15.25
CA ALA A 163 -4.93 -7.24 -14.58
C ALA A 163 -5.38 -8.42 -15.46
N LEU A 164 -6.33 -8.22 -16.36
CA LEU A 164 -6.79 -9.25 -17.30
C LEU A 164 -5.78 -9.55 -18.42
N LYS A 165 -4.77 -8.69 -18.62
CA LYS A 165 -3.79 -8.80 -19.72
C LYS A 165 -2.39 -9.14 -19.25
N THR A 166 -2.16 -9.16 -17.93
CA THR A 166 -0.85 -9.39 -17.32
C THR A 166 -0.80 -10.74 -16.59
N LYS A 167 0.39 -11.24 -16.37
CA LYS A 167 0.65 -12.40 -15.48
C LYS A 167 0.80 -11.99 -14.01
N LEU A 168 0.86 -10.70 -13.72
CA LEU A 168 0.96 -10.18 -12.36
C LEU A 168 -0.36 -10.41 -11.60
N LYS A 169 -0.27 -10.85 -10.36
CA LYS A 169 -1.41 -10.86 -9.44
C LYS A 169 -1.65 -9.45 -8.93
N ILE A 170 -2.69 -8.79 -9.44
CA ILE A 170 -3.06 -7.44 -9.02
C ILE A 170 -4.10 -7.52 -7.91
N GLY A 171 -3.91 -6.74 -6.83
CA GLY A 171 -4.88 -6.59 -5.73
C GLY A 171 -4.93 -5.15 -5.24
N ILE A 172 -5.88 -4.86 -4.39
CA ILE A 172 -6.07 -3.54 -3.76
C ILE A 172 -5.62 -3.61 -2.31
N THR A 173 -4.80 -2.65 -1.87
CA THR A 173 -4.56 -2.39 -0.45
C THR A 173 -5.16 -1.04 -0.10
N THR A 174 -6.10 -1.02 0.86
CA THR A 174 -6.75 0.23 1.23
C THR A 174 -5.87 1.08 2.13
N GLN A 175 -6.08 2.39 2.08
CA GLN A 175 -5.65 3.26 3.17
C GLN A 175 -6.30 2.77 4.47
N PHE A 176 -5.62 2.95 5.60
CA PHE A 176 -6.18 2.58 6.90
C PHE A 176 -7.44 3.40 7.22
N CYS A 177 -8.37 2.80 7.93
CA CYS A 177 -9.60 3.43 8.38
C CYS A 177 -9.87 3.12 9.86
N PHE A 178 -10.72 3.96 10.49
CA PHE A 178 -11.24 3.77 11.85
C PHE A 178 -12.74 3.59 11.88
N ASP A 179 -13.41 3.86 10.75
CA ASP A 179 -14.85 3.73 10.58
C ASP A 179 -15.10 2.74 9.42
N LEU A 180 -15.85 1.68 9.71
CA LEU A 180 -16.18 0.68 8.71
C LEU A 180 -17.29 1.14 7.75
N ARG A 181 -18.06 2.15 8.08
CA ARG A 181 -19.17 2.62 7.22
C ARG A 181 -18.70 3.07 5.84
N PRO A 182 -17.68 3.94 5.71
CA PRO A 182 -17.14 4.28 4.39
C PRO A 182 -16.61 3.07 3.63
N VAL A 183 -16.01 2.11 4.33
CA VAL A 183 -15.50 0.88 3.71
C VAL A 183 -16.65 0.06 3.11
N ILE A 184 -17.73 -0.14 3.87
CA ILE A 184 -18.90 -0.90 3.41
C ILE A 184 -19.54 -0.22 2.19
N GLU A 185 -19.72 1.11 2.23
CA GLU A 185 -20.28 1.83 1.09
C GLU A 185 -19.37 1.79 -0.13
N TRP A 186 -18.06 1.89 0.07
CA TRP A 186 -17.08 1.76 -1.01
C TRP A 186 -17.10 0.35 -1.63
N LEU A 187 -17.22 -0.72 -0.83
CA LEU A 187 -17.34 -2.09 -1.34
C LEU A 187 -18.60 -2.27 -2.21
N LYS A 188 -19.74 -1.67 -1.81
CA LYS A 188 -20.96 -1.67 -2.64
C LYS A 188 -20.75 -0.94 -3.98
N VAL A 189 -19.96 0.15 -3.96
CA VAL A 189 -19.58 0.85 -5.20
C VAL A 189 -18.74 -0.06 -6.09
N LEU A 190 -17.72 -0.73 -5.55
CA LEU A 190 -16.89 -1.66 -6.33
C LEU A 190 -17.70 -2.80 -6.93
N GLU A 191 -18.62 -3.40 -6.16
CA GLU A 191 -19.53 -4.45 -6.63
C GLU A 191 -20.39 -3.94 -7.80
N ARG A 192 -21.07 -2.80 -7.64
CA ARG A 192 -21.87 -2.17 -8.70
C ARG A 192 -21.06 -1.88 -9.97
N GLU A 193 -19.81 -1.48 -9.79
CA GLU A 193 -18.90 -1.13 -10.88
C GLU A 193 -18.10 -2.34 -11.41
N GLN A 194 -18.43 -3.56 -10.93
CA GLN A 194 -17.84 -4.84 -11.33
C GLN A 194 -16.32 -4.88 -11.18
N ILE A 195 -15.82 -4.36 -10.05
CA ILE A 195 -14.40 -4.39 -9.70
C ILE A 195 -14.17 -5.56 -8.75
N ASP A 196 -13.57 -6.65 -9.27
CA ASP A 196 -13.40 -7.94 -8.57
C ASP A 196 -11.96 -8.19 -8.09
N LEU A 197 -11.12 -7.15 -8.06
CA LEU A 197 -9.75 -7.28 -7.58
C LEU A 197 -9.73 -7.65 -6.09
N PRO A 198 -8.88 -8.60 -5.65
CA PRO A 198 -8.73 -8.95 -4.24
C PRO A 198 -8.38 -7.73 -3.38
N ILE A 199 -9.03 -7.60 -2.23
CA ILE A 199 -8.89 -6.44 -1.35
C ILE A 199 -8.24 -6.83 -0.03
N SER A 200 -7.19 -6.09 0.35
CA SER A 200 -6.59 -6.11 1.68
C SER A 200 -6.95 -4.82 2.42
N LEU A 201 -7.61 -4.94 3.57
CA LEU A 201 -8.02 -3.77 4.36
C LEU A 201 -6.87 -3.28 5.24
N GLY A 202 -6.58 -1.99 5.15
CA GLY A 202 -5.67 -1.30 6.04
C GLY A 202 -6.35 -0.96 7.37
N LEU A 203 -5.75 -1.41 8.48
CA LEU A 203 -6.20 -1.08 9.83
C LEU A 203 -5.06 -0.39 10.58
N ALA A 204 -5.41 0.63 11.37
CA ALA A 204 -4.41 1.25 12.23
C ALA A 204 -4.05 0.31 13.38
N GLY A 205 -2.78 0.01 13.51
CA GLY A 205 -2.26 -0.74 14.65
C GLY A 205 -2.37 0.03 15.97
N PRO A 206 -2.22 -0.64 17.12
CA PRO A 206 -2.26 0.01 18.44
C PRO A 206 -1.12 1.01 18.58
N THR A 207 -1.47 2.27 18.81
CA THR A 207 -0.53 3.37 19.04
C THR A 207 -1.20 4.48 19.86
N ARG A 208 -0.43 5.48 20.28
CA ARG A 208 -0.96 6.62 21.03
C ARG A 208 -1.94 7.41 20.16
N LEU A 209 -3.06 7.84 20.74
CA LEU A 209 -4.12 8.58 20.04
C LEU A 209 -3.60 9.80 19.28
N GLN A 210 -2.68 10.57 19.88
CA GLN A 210 -2.04 11.72 19.21
C GLN A 210 -1.29 11.32 17.94
N THR A 211 -0.63 10.15 17.95
CA THR A 211 0.07 9.60 16.78
C THR A 211 -0.91 9.18 15.70
N LEU A 212 -2.03 8.55 16.08
CA LEU A 212 -3.12 8.19 15.15
C LEU A 212 -3.71 9.41 14.47
N ILE A 213 -4.02 10.48 15.23
CA ILE A 213 -4.55 11.74 14.68
C ILE A 213 -3.55 12.35 13.69
N LYS A 214 -2.26 12.36 14.03
CA LYS A 214 -1.21 12.87 13.15
C LYS A 214 -1.15 12.10 11.83
N TYR A 215 -1.17 10.76 11.89
CA TYR A 215 -1.19 9.92 10.69
C TYR A 215 -2.46 10.11 9.87
N ALA A 216 -3.63 10.19 10.51
CA ALA A 216 -4.89 10.41 9.83
C ALA A 216 -4.89 11.73 9.04
N ILE A 217 -4.31 12.80 9.60
CA ILE A 217 -4.15 14.09 8.92
C ILE A 217 -3.19 13.95 7.73
N MET A 218 -2.03 13.32 7.93
CA MET A 218 -1.01 13.14 6.88
C MET A 218 -1.54 12.30 5.71
N CYS A 219 -2.36 11.29 6.00
CA CYS A 219 -2.93 10.38 4.99
C CYS A 219 -4.25 10.89 4.40
N GLY A 220 -4.76 12.04 4.84
CA GLY A 220 -6.00 12.62 4.31
C GLY A 220 -7.28 11.85 4.66
N VAL A 221 -7.28 11.03 5.74
CA VAL A 221 -8.42 10.18 6.15
C VAL A 221 -9.43 11.02 6.91
N GLY A 222 -10.30 11.74 6.20
CA GLY A 222 -11.19 12.76 6.76
C GLY A 222 -12.25 12.23 7.73
N PRO A 223 -13.13 11.30 7.35
CA PRO A 223 -14.17 10.71 8.23
C PRO A 223 -13.57 10.05 9.47
N SER A 224 -12.48 9.33 9.35
CA SER A 224 -11.75 8.70 10.45
C SER A 224 -11.22 9.71 11.48
N ILE A 225 -10.81 10.92 11.06
CA ILE A 225 -10.39 11.99 11.98
C ILE A 225 -11.54 12.40 12.91
N SER A 226 -12.76 12.48 12.40
CA SER A 226 -13.94 12.88 13.21
C SER A 226 -14.24 11.87 14.31
N VAL A 227 -14.09 10.59 14.03
CA VAL A 227 -14.24 9.50 15.01
C VAL A 227 -13.15 9.56 16.09
N LEU A 228 -11.90 9.78 15.69
CA LEU A 228 -10.80 9.93 16.65
C LEU A 228 -10.94 11.13 17.56
N LYS A 229 -11.38 12.28 17.02
CA LYS A 229 -11.63 13.49 17.81
C LYS A 229 -12.78 13.34 18.80
N LYS A 230 -13.81 12.55 18.48
CA LYS A 230 -14.89 12.23 19.42
C LYS A 230 -14.38 11.38 20.58
N ARG A 231 -13.64 10.30 20.28
CA ARG A 231 -13.07 9.40 21.30
C ARG A 231 -11.94 10.04 22.13
N ALA A 232 -11.38 11.16 21.70
CA ALA A 232 -10.37 11.91 22.46
C ALA A 232 -11.00 12.82 23.54
N LYS A 233 -12.32 12.98 23.53
CA LYS A 233 -13.06 13.83 24.50
C LYS A 233 -13.76 13.02 25.59
N ASP A 234 -13.86 11.71 25.39
CA ASP A 234 -14.32 10.71 26.34
C ASP A 234 -13.13 10.12 27.11
#